data_c8ef2fd7171fff2e2f50892e4bfca6f1
#
_entry.id   c8ef2fd7171fff2e2f50892e4bfca6f1
#
_cell.length_a   1.000
_cell.length_b   1.000
_cell.length_c   1.000
_cell.angle_alpha   90.00
_cell.angle_beta   90.00
_cell.angle_gamma   90.00
#
_symmetry.space_group_name_H-M   'P 1'
#
loop_
_entity.id
_entity.type
_entity.pdbx_description
1 polymer ?
#
loop_
_entity_poly.entity_id
_entity_poly.type
_entity_poly.pdbx_seq_one_letter_code
_entity_poly.pdbx_strand_id
1 'polypeptide(L)'
;MELFSNLAHGFAVAGTPMNIGLCLLGAVVGTLIGVLPGIGPLATIAMLLPITFGLPPVGALIMLAGIYYGAMYGGSTTAILVNIPGESASVVTTLDGFQMAKQGRAGAALAIAALGSFFAGCVATIFVAVLGAPLTKLALLFGPAEYFSLMVLGLVFAVVLAKGSVPKALAMILIGLLLSMIGTDIETGQTRMTFDIIELSDGVGFVGLAMGVFGFSEVMRNLEVKEERELVQKKVTGLMPTRADLRQAAPAVLRGTLLGSILGILPGGGTILAAFGAYTLEKKLAKDPSRFGRGAIEGVAGPESANNAASQTSFIPLLTLGIPPNAVMALMVGAMTIHGIVPGPQVMTKQPDLFWGLIASMWIGNLMLVVINLPLVGLWVRLLRVPYRLLYPMILVFCCIGVYSLNNTPFDVVLTAIFGLVGYWLIKHDFEPAPMLLGFVLGPLMEENLRRAMLLARGDATVFFTRPISAGLMVLSILLLIVAVLPMIRKKRDVVFVEPTP
;
A
#
# COMPACT_ATOMS: atom_id res chain seq x y z
N MET A 1 3.86 18.44 25.78
CA MET A 1 3.97 19.73 25.06
C MET A 1 4.63 19.56 23.70
N GLU A 2 5.72 18.80 23.57
CA GLU A 2 6.43 18.57 22.28
C GLU A 2 5.55 18.04 21.15
N LEU A 3 4.64 17.06 21.43
CA LEU A 3 3.77 16.50 20.41
C LEU A 3 2.84 17.55 19.78
N PHE A 4 2.23 18.40 20.62
CA PHE A 4 1.34 19.46 20.11
C PHE A 4 2.08 20.53 19.34
N SER A 5 3.29 20.90 19.78
CA SER A 5 4.16 21.83 19.04
C SER A 5 4.57 21.27 17.68
N ASN A 6 4.95 19.99 17.63
CA ASN A 6 5.31 19.32 16.40
C ASN A 6 4.11 19.15 15.44
N LEU A 7 2.93 18.84 15.96
CA LEU A 7 1.71 18.79 15.14
C LEU A 7 1.34 20.18 14.61
N ALA A 8 1.43 21.24 15.44
CA ALA A 8 1.20 22.61 14.97
C ALA A 8 2.16 22.99 13.85
N HIS A 9 3.45 22.64 13.97
CA HIS A 9 4.43 22.79 12.91
C HIS A 9 4.04 21.98 11.66
N GLY A 10 3.66 20.71 11.82
CA GLY A 10 3.20 19.87 10.72
C GLY A 10 2.00 20.47 9.98
N PHE A 11 1.02 21.00 10.71
CA PHE A 11 -0.13 21.71 10.10
C PHE A 11 0.29 22.99 9.39
N ALA A 12 1.26 23.73 9.90
CA ALA A 12 1.81 24.91 9.19
C ALA A 12 2.46 24.52 7.87
N VAL A 13 3.22 23.41 7.84
CA VAL A 13 3.84 22.86 6.62
C VAL A 13 2.78 22.33 5.65
N ALA A 14 1.88 21.46 6.10
CA ALA A 14 0.84 20.87 5.28
C ALA A 14 -0.19 21.91 4.78
N GLY A 15 -0.40 22.97 5.56
CA GLY A 15 -1.32 24.08 5.27
C GLY A 15 -0.83 25.10 4.24
N THR A 16 0.40 24.95 3.72
CA THR A 16 0.86 25.82 2.63
C THR A 16 0.02 25.62 1.38
N PRO A 17 -0.26 26.65 0.57
CA PRO A 17 -1.07 26.54 -0.64
C PRO A 17 -0.59 25.44 -1.59
N MET A 18 0.73 25.29 -1.72
CA MET A 18 1.34 24.25 -2.55
C MET A 18 1.02 22.84 -2.03
N ASN A 19 1.22 22.58 -0.74
CA ASN A 19 0.98 21.28 -0.13
C ASN A 19 -0.51 20.93 -0.06
N ILE A 20 -1.39 21.91 0.20
CA ILE A 20 -2.85 21.74 0.08
C ILE A 20 -3.24 21.38 -1.36
N GLY A 21 -2.69 22.08 -2.36
CA GLY A 21 -2.94 21.79 -3.76
C GLY A 21 -2.48 20.39 -4.17
N LEU A 22 -1.30 19.96 -3.73
CA LEU A 22 -0.75 18.62 -3.99
C LEU A 22 -1.54 17.53 -3.24
N CYS A 23 -1.99 17.79 -2.01
CA CYS A 23 -2.86 16.91 -1.26
C CYS A 23 -4.20 16.72 -1.99
N LEU A 24 -4.82 17.81 -2.44
CA LEU A 24 -6.06 17.78 -3.21
C LEU A 24 -5.88 17.02 -4.54
N LEU A 25 -4.80 17.30 -5.28
CA LEU A 25 -4.47 16.60 -6.51
C LEU A 25 -4.32 15.09 -6.26
N GLY A 26 -3.57 14.71 -5.22
CA GLY A 26 -3.41 13.32 -4.81
C GLY A 26 -4.74 12.66 -4.46
N ALA A 27 -5.58 13.31 -3.65
CA ALA A 27 -6.89 12.81 -3.26
C ALA A 27 -7.83 12.62 -4.46
N VAL A 28 -7.87 13.59 -5.40
CA VAL A 28 -8.68 13.50 -6.62
C VAL A 28 -8.20 12.39 -7.54
N VAL A 29 -6.89 12.35 -7.84
CA VAL A 29 -6.29 11.31 -8.69
C VAL A 29 -6.46 9.93 -8.05
N GLY A 30 -6.22 9.80 -6.76
CA GLY A 30 -6.43 8.57 -6.02
C GLY A 30 -7.87 8.08 -6.10
N THR A 31 -8.84 8.96 -5.82
CA THR A 31 -10.28 8.64 -5.94
C THR A 31 -10.65 8.22 -7.37
N LEU A 32 -10.17 8.97 -8.37
CA LEU A 32 -10.41 8.69 -9.78
C LEU A 32 -9.95 7.28 -10.15
N ILE A 33 -8.74 6.93 -9.76
CA ILE A 33 -8.14 5.62 -10.04
C ILE A 33 -8.81 4.50 -9.23
N GLY A 34 -9.16 4.75 -7.97
CA GLY A 34 -9.92 3.80 -7.17
C GLY A 34 -11.30 3.49 -7.75
N VAL A 35 -11.95 4.50 -8.35
CA VAL A 35 -13.23 4.32 -9.05
C VAL A 35 -13.05 3.60 -10.39
N LEU A 36 -11.89 3.69 -11.04
CA LEU A 36 -11.60 2.98 -12.29
C LEU A 36 -11.08 1.57 -11.97
N PRO A 37 -11.91 0.51 -12.09
CA PRO A 37 -11.46 -0.84 -11.74
C PRO A 37 -10.29 -1.28 -12.63
N GLY A 38 -9.34 -1.95 -12.02
CA GLY A 38 -8.20 -2.53 -12.70
C GLY A 38 -6.93 -1.69 -12.73
N ILE A 39 -6.88 -0.49 -12.16
CA ILE A 39 -5.64 0.31 -12.13
C ILE A 39 -5.16 0.45 -10.70
N GLY A 40 -5.62 0.14 -9.66
CA GLY A 40 -5.20 0.19 -8.26
C GLY A 40 -4.18 1.28 -7.86
N PRO A 41 -4.02 1.55 -6.58
CA PRO A 41 -3.12 2.61 -6.09
C PRO A 41 -1.65 2.32 -6.40
N LEU A 42 -1.26 1.05 -6.43
CA LEU A 42 0.13 0.64 -6.64
C LEU A 42 0.62 1.02 -8.04
N ALA A 43 -0.15 0.64 -9.08
CA ALA A 43 0.18 1.01 -10.46
C ALA A 43 0.19 2.54 -10.64
N THR A 44 -0.79 3.23 -10.04
CA THR A 44 -0.90 4.68 -10.16
C THR A 44 0.27 5.41 -9.52
N ILE A 45 0.65 5.03 -8.31
CA ILE A 45 1.80 5.64 -7.63
C ILE A 45 3.07 5.36 -8.42
N ALA A 46 3.26 4.11 -8.91
CA ALA A 46 4.40 3.78 -9.76
C ALA A 46 4.46 4.67 -11.00
N MET A 47 3.33 4.86 -11.71
CA MET A 47 3.24 5.70 -12.91
C MET A 47 3.49 7.19 -12.65
N LEU A 48 3.11 7.70 -11.47
CA LEU A 48 3.27 9.11 -11.13
C LEU A 48 4.58 9.41 -10.39
N LEU A 49 5.33 8.38 -10.01
CA LEU A 49 6.60 8.52 -9.31
C LEU A 49 7.60 9.45 -10.03
N PRO A 50 7.79 9.36 -11.37
CA PRO A 50 8.68 10.27 -12.08
C PRO A 50 8.28 11.76 -11.97
N ILE A 51 6.98 12.04 -11.93
CA ILE A 51 6.46 13.41 -11.83
C ILE A 51 6.87 14.03 -10.49
N THR A 52 7.03 13.21 -9.45
CA THR A 52 7.41 13.69 -8.12
C THR A 52 8.82 14.27 -8.09
N PHE A 53 9.71 13.88 -9.00
CA PHE A 53 11.08 14.39 -9.07
C PHE A 53 11.15 15.92 -9.20
N GLY A 54 10.20 16.53 -9.93
CA GLY A 54 10.11 17.98 -10.10
C GLY A 54 9.39 18.72 -8.95
N LEU A 55 8.93 18.01 -7.91
CA LEU A 55 8.16 18.58 -6.80
C LEU A 55 9.02 18.72 -5.53
N PRO A 56 8.69 19.66 -4.63
CA PRO A 56 9.30 19.67 -3.30
C PRO A 56 9.05 18.33 -2.57
N PRO A 57 10.04 17.77 -1.85
CA PRO A 57 9.94 16.43 -1.27
C PRO A 57 8.72 16.21 -0.38
N VAL A 58 8.38 17.18 0.47
CA VAL A 58 7.20 17.12 1.35
C VAL A 58 5.92 17.05 0.53
N GLY A 59 5.79 17.93 -0.47
CA GLY A 59 4.63 17.99 -1.34
C GLY A 59 4.47 16.72 -2.20
N ALA A 60 5.58 16.17 -2.69
CA ALA A 60 5.61 14.91 -3.44
C ALA A 60 5.02 13.75 -2.62
N LEU A 61 5.50 13.58 -1.37
CA LEU A 61 5.01 12.53 -0.49
C LEU A 61 3.56 12.76 -0.03
N ILE A 62 3.16 14.01 0.21
CA ILE A 62 1.76 14.36 0.50
C ILE A 62 0.85 13.98 -0.68
N MET A 63 1.26 14.27 -1.91
CA MET A 63 0.51 13.90 -3.11
C MET A 63 0.37 12.38 -3.25
N LEU A 64 1.48 11.65 -3.14
CA LEU A 64 1.48 10.18 -3.25
C LEU A 64 0.65 9.52 -2.14
N ALA A 65 0.75 10.02 -0.91
CA ALA A 65 -0.08 9.57 0.20
C ALA A 65 -1.57 9.83 -0.10
N GLY A 66 -1.90 11.02 -0.62
CA GLY A 66 -3.24 11.37 -1.08
C GLY A 66 -3.79 10.40 -2.13
N ILE A 67 -2.94 9.95 -3.07
CA ILE A 67 -3.30 8.94 -4.06
C ILE A 67 -3.60 7.61 -3.37
N TYR A 68 -2.80 7.21 -2.41
CA TYR A 68 -2.97 5.94 -1.70
C TYR A 68 -4.32 5.85 -1.00
N TYR A 69 -4.59 6.74 -0.05
CA TYR A 69 -5.88 6.68 0.65
C TYR A 69 -7.05 7.16 -0.20
N GLY A 70 -6.83 8.00 -1.22
CA GLY A 70 -7.85 8.35 -2.21
C GLY A 70 -8.34 7.14 -2.99
N ALA A 71 -7.43 6.23 -3.36
CA ALA A 71 -7.79 4.99 -4.04
C ALA A 71 -8.58 4.03 -3.14
N MET A 72 -8.31 4.01 -1.82
CA MET A 72 -9.10 3.22 -0.86
C MET A 72 -10.56 3.70 -0.84
N TYR A 73 -10.81 5.01 -0.80
CA TYR A 73 -12.16 5.56 -0.88
C TYR A 73 -12.84 5.32 -2.23
N GLY A 74 -12.12 5.55 -3.33
CA GLY A 74 -12.66 5.32 -4.69
C GLY A 74 -13.02 3.87 -4.93
N GLY A 75 -12.20 2.93 -4.43
CA GLY A 75 -12.39 1.49 -4.56
C GLY A 75 -13.70 0.98 -3.95
N SER A 76 -14.12 1.56 -2.83
CA SER A 76 -15.40 1.26 -2.19
C SER A 76 -16.59 1.63 -3.10
N THR A 77 -16.49 2.76 -3.82
CA THR A 77 -17.54 3.21 -4.74
C THR A 77 -17.80 2.19 -5.83
N THR A 78 -16.75 1.67 -6.44
CA THR A 78 -16.83 0.65 -7.50
C THR A 78 -17.30 -0.68 -6.96
N ALA A 79 -16.77 -1.12 -5.82
CA ALA A 79 -17.19 -2.34 -5.15
C ALA A 79 -18.70 -2.35 -4.85
N ILE A 80 -19.25 -1.24 -4.36
CA ILE A 80 -20.66 -1.11 -4.02
C ILE A 80 -21.56 -1.00 -5.26
N LEU A 81 -21.16 -0.25 -6.29
CA LEU A 81 -22.03 0.07 -7.42
C LEU A 81 -21.97 -0.91 -8.59
N VAL A 82 -20.84 -1.59 -8.78
CA VAL A 82 -20.56 -2.41 -9.98
C VAL A 82 -20.19 -3.86 -9.63
N ASN A 83 -20.02 -4.18 -8.35
CA ASN A 83 -19.52 -5.49 -7.88
C ASN A 83 -18.08 -5.81 -8.35
N ILE A 84 -17.32 -4.80 -8.67
CA ILE A 84 -15.92 -4.94 -9.09
C ILE A 84 -15.08 -4.16 -8.09
N PRO A 85 -14.11 -4.77 -7.41
CA PRO A 85 -13.27 -4.05 -6.48
C PRO A 85 -12.37 -3.04 -7.23
N GLY A 86 -12.35 -1.80 -6.78
CA GLY A 86 -11.43 -0.79 -7.34
C GLY A 86 -9.99 -1.00 -6.88
N GLU A 87 -9.81 -1.66 -5.73
CA GLU A 87 -8.53 -2.09 -5.20
C GLU A 87 -8.69 -3.40 -4.39
N SER A 88 -7.58 -4.07 -4.07
CA SER A 88 -7.63 -5.43 -3.53
C SER A 88 -8.33 -5.58 -2.16
N ALA A 89 -8.32 -4.55 -1.30
CA ALA A 89 -8.98 -4.63 0.00
C ALA A 89 -10.49 -4.43 -0.11
N SER A 90 -10.96 -3.70 -1.13
CA SER A 90 -12.40 -3.46 -1.36
C SER A 90 -13.16 -4.68 -1.92
N VAL A 91 -12.46 -5.78 -2.23
CA VAL A 91 -13.09 -7.07 -2.58
C VAL A 91 -14.10 -7.48 -1.51
N VAL A 92 -13.78 -7.29 -0.24
CA VAL A 92 -14.67 -7.66 0.87
C VAL A 92 -15.94 -6.80 0.90
N THR A 93 -15.82 -5.55 0.50
CA THR A 93 -16.93 -4.61 0.44
C THR A 93 -17.94 -4.98 -0.63
N THR A 94 -17.55 -5.72 -1.68
CA THR A 94 -18.49 -6.23 -2.69
C THR A 94 -19.52 -7.17 -2.08
N LEU A 95 -19.17 -7.96 -1.07
CA LEU A 95 -20.02 -9.01 -0.50
C LEU A 95 -21.35 -8.46 0.03
N ASP A 96 -21.31 -7.38 0.77
CA ASP A 96 -22.51 -6.77 1.37
C ASP A 96 -22.88 -5.43 0.73
N GLY A 97 -21.89 -4.63 0.33
CA GLY A 97 -22.12 -3.31 -0.26
C GLY A 97 -22.89 -3.37 -1.57
N PHE A 98 -22.54 -4.30 -2.44
CA PHE A 98 -23.26 -4.53 -3.70
C PHE A 98 -24.69 -5.07 -3.46
N GLN A 99 -24.89 -5.94 -2.47
CA GLN A 99 -26.22 -6.40 -2.10
C GLN A 99 -27.09 -5.26 -1.56
N MET A 100 -26.52 -4.34 -0.76
CA MET A 100 -27.21 -3.13 -0.36
C MET A 100 -27.61 -2.27 -1.57
N ALA A 101 -26.73 -2.14 -2.57
CA ALA A 101 -27.03 -1.41 -3.78
C ALA A 101 -28.19 -2.05 -4.56
N LYS A 102 -28.22 -3.37 -4.70
CA LYS A 102 -29.34 -4.09 -5.30
C LYS A 102 -30.67 -3.88 -4.57
N GLN A 103 -30.63 -3.69 -3.26
CA GLN A 103 -31.78 -3.38 -2.42
C GLN A 103 -32.21 -1.91 -2.45
N GLY A 104 -31.59 -1.09 -3.31
CA GLY A 104 -31.89 0.36 -3.38
C GLY A 104 -31.17 1.21 -2.32
N ARG A 105 -30.27 0.64 -1.53
CA ARG A 105 -29.57 1.27 -0.41
C ARG A 105 -28.12 1.64 -0.74
N ALA A 106 -27.79 1.85 -2.02
CA ALA A 106 -26.43 2.23 -2.45
C ALA A 106 -25.93 3.49 -1.75
N GLY A 107 -26.79 4.52 -1.62
CA GLY A 107 -26.42 5.77 -0.95
C GLY A 107 -26.03 5.58 0.51
N ALA A 108 -26.78 4.75 1.26
CA ALA A 108 -26.45 4.43 2.64
C ALA A 108 -25.12 3.65 2.76
N ALA A 109 -24.88 2.67 1.86
CA ALA A 109 -23.63 1.92 1.84
C ALA A 109 -22.41 2.82 1.57
N LEU A 110 -22.50 3.69 0.56
CA LEU A 110 -21.45 4.66 0.21
C LEU A 110 -21.17 5.66 1.35
N ALA A 111 -22.23 6.15 1.99
CA ALA A 111 -22.08 7.10 3.08
C ALA A 111 -21.43 6.46 4.32
N ILE A 112 -21.82 5.23 4.67
CA ILE A 112 -21.23 4.49 5.80
C ILE A 112 -19.77 4.13 5.48
N ALA A 113 -19.46 3.70 4.26
CA ALA A 113 -18.10 3.46 3.82
C ALA A 113 -17.24 4.72 3.98
N ALA A 114 -17.69 5.87 3.42
CA ALA A 114 -16.91 7.11 3.47
C ALA A 114 -16.77 7.69 4.88
N LEU A 115 -17.84 7.71 5.68
CA LEU A 115 -17.80 8.23 7.04
C LEU A 115 -17.01 7.32 7.99
N GLY A 116 -17.14 6.00 7.83
CA GLY A 116 -16.35 5.01 8.57
C GLY A 116 -14.86 5.12 8.24
N SER A 117 -14.53 5.26 6.95
CA SER A 117 -13.16 5.48 6.47
C SER A 117 -12.56 6.79 6.99
N PHE A 118 -13.35 7.87 7.01
CA PHE A 118 -12.92 9.16 7.57
C PHE A 118 -12.59 9.05 9.05
N PHE A 119 -13.52 8.48 9.83
CA PHE A 119 -13.28 8.25 11.26
C PHE A 119 -12.02 7.40 11.48
N ALA A 120 -11.91 6.29 10.76
CA ALA A 120 -10.80 5.36 10.87
C ALA A 120 -9.47 6.01 10.47
N GLY A 121 -9.44 6.74 9.38
CA GLY A 121 -8.26 7.48 8.92
C GLY A 121 -7.81 8.53 9.95
N CYS A 122 -8.73 9.31 10.49
CA CYS A 122 -8.42 10.32 11.51
C CYS A 122 -7.87 9.69 12.80
N VAL A 123 -8.50 8.62 13.30
CA VAL A 123 -8.04 7.91 14.51
C VAL A 123 -6.70 7.23 14.28
N ALA A 124 -6.53 6.56 13.14
CA ALA A 124 -5.26 5.93 12.76
C ALA A 124 -4.11 6.95 12.65
N THR A 125 -4.38 8.15 12.13
CA THR A 125 -3.39 9.23 12.08
C THR A 125 -2.99 9.70 13.50
N ILE A 126 -3.89 9.66 14.49
CA ILE A 126 -3.52 9.88 15.89
C ILE A 126 -2.52 8.82 16.35
N PHE A 127 -2.74 7.54 16.01
CA PHE A 127 -1.77 6.49 16.33
C PHE A 127 -0.42 6.74 15.67
N VAL A 128 -0.39 7.17 14.40
CA VAL A 128 0.86 7.54 13.71
C VAL A 128 1.59 8.66 14.46
N ALA A 129 0.89 9.72 14.84
CA ALA A 129 1.46 10.87 15.54
C ALA A 129 1.98 10.52 16.95
N VAL A 130 1.21 9.73 17.70
CA VAL A 130 1.56 9.36 19.07
C VAL A 130 2.67 8.31 19.14
N LEU A 131 2.61 7.30 18.26
CA LEU A 131 3.58 6.20 18.24
C LEU A 131 4.88 6.56 17.51
N GLY A 132 4.86 7.56 16.63
CA GLY A 132 6.01 7.93 15.83
C GLY A 132 7.27 8.21 16.66
N ALA A 133 7.18 9.10 17.65
CA ALA A 133 8.32 9.47 18.48
C ALA A 133 8.83 8.33 19.37
N PRO A 134 8.00 7.56 20.10
CA PRO A 134 8.45 6.39 20.86
C PRO A 134 9.10 5.31 20.00
N LEU A 135 8.52 5.01 18.84
CA LEU A 135 9.08 3.99 17.93
C LEU A 135 10.37 4.45 17.29
N THR A 136 10.49 5.74 16.94
CA THR A 136 11.77 6.31 16.46
C THR A 136 12.86 6.18 17.53
N LYS A 137 12.56 6.47 18.80
CA LYS A 137 13.51 6.26 19.91
C LYS A 137 13.93 4.80 20.06
N LEU A 138 12.98 3.87 19.92
CA LEU A 138 13.26 2.45 19.93
C LEU A 138 14.14 2.03 18.73
N ALA A 139 13.85 2.56 17.55
CA ALA A 139 14.62 2.29 16.33
C ALA A 139 16.07 2.76 16.41
N LEU A 140 16.34 3.85 17.15
CA LEU A 140 17.69 4.34 17.38
C LEU A 140 18.54 3.42 18.28
N LEU A 141 17.94 2.46 18.98
CA LEU A 141 18.65 1.43 19.73
C LEU A 141 19.11 0.27 18.83
N PHE A 142 18.62 0.21 17.60
CA PHE A 142 18.97 -0.85 16.65
C PHE A 142 20.34 -0.57 16.04
N GLY A 143 21.21 -1.57 16.11
CA GLY A 143 22.44 -1.61 15.35
C GLY A 143 22.26 -2.39 14.02
N PRO A 144 23.35 -2.59 13.26
CA PRO A 144 23.29 -3.29 11.98
C PRO A 144 22.70 -4.71 12.06
N ALA A 145 23.00 -5.47 13.12
CA ALA A 145 22.47 -6.81 13.29
C ALA A 145 20.95 -6.81 13.52
N GLU A 146 20.44 -5.86 14.30
CA GLU A 146 19.01 -5.70 14.54
C GLU A 146 18.27 -5.27 13.28
N TYR A 147 18.82 -4.31 12.51
CA TYR A 147 18.24 -3.88 11.23
C TYR A 147 18.20 -5.02 10.22
N PHE A 148 19.29 -5.78 10.07
CA PHE A 148 19.29 -6.97 9.20
C PHE A 148 18.19 -7.97 9.62
N SER A 149 18.12 -8.33 10.89
CA SER A 149 17.12 -9.27 11.40
C SER A 149 15.68 -8.76 11.24
N LEU A 150 15.47 -7.45 11.38
CA LEU A 150 14.16 -6.81 11.16
C LEU A 150 13.75 -6.86 9.69
N MET A 151 14.69 -6.67 8.76
CA MET A 151 14.42 -6.78 7.31
C MET A 151 14.12 -8.23 6.93
N VAL A 152 14.85 -9.21 7.49
CA VAL A 152 14.54 -10.65 7.33
C VAL A 152 13.11 -10.92 7.81
N LEU A 153 12.75 -10.42 8.99
CA LEU A 153 11.38 -10.56 9.51
C LEU A 153 10.35 -9.94 8.57
N GLY A 154 10.60 -8.75 8.04
CA GLY A 154 9.73 -8.07 7.07
C GLY A 154 9.50 -8.90 5.80
N LEU A 155 10.58 -9.48 5.24
CA LEU A 155 10.49 -10.35 4.07
C LEU A 155 9.76 -11.66 4.39
N VAL A 156 10.00 -12.25 5.57
CA VAL A 156 9.26 -13.44 6.01
C VAL A 156 7.76 -13.15 6.17
N PHE A 157 7.39 -12.02 6.74
CA PHE A 157 6.00 -11.60 6.79
C PHE A 157 5.39 -11.45 5.38
N ALA A 158 6.14 -10.87 4.43
CA ALA A 158 5.69 -10.76 3.05
C ALA A 158 5.43 -12.14 2.42
N VAL A 159 6.26 -13.15 2.71
CA VAL A 159 6.03 -14.55 2.27
C VAL A 159 4.79 -15.15 2.92
N VAL A 160 4.64 -14.98 4.24
CA VAL A 160 3.54 -15.57 5.02
C VAL A 160 2.18 -15.04 4.57
N LEU A 161 2.14 -13.75 4.21
CA LEU A 161 0.90 -13.03 3.90
C LEU A 161 0.66 -12.86 2.39
N ALA A 162 1.61 -13.28 1.53
CA ALA A 162 1.44 -13.27 0.09
C ALA A 162 0.30 -14.17 -0.37
N LYS A 163 -0.42 -13.75 -1.39
CA LYS A 163 -1.41 -14.59 -2.08
C LYS A 163 -0.69 -15.73 -2.79
N GLY A 164 -1.27 -16.92 -2.76
CA GLY A 164 -0.74 -18.08 -3.47
C GLY A 164 0.22 -18.94 -2.64
N SER A 165 1.18 -19.61 -3.28
CA SER A 165 2.05 -20.57 -2.63
C SER A 165 3.30 -19.93 -2.01
N VAL A 166 3.70 -20.39 -0.83
CA VAL A 166 4.92 -19.95 -0.13
C VAL A 166 6.19 -20.05 -1.02
N PRO A 167 6.42 -21.14 -1.78
CA PRO A 167 7.57 -21.21 -2.69
C PRO A 167 7.58 -20.12 -3.78
N LYS A 168 6.40 -19.76 -4.33
CA LYS A 168 6.29 -18.68 -5.31
C LYS A 168 6.64 -17.32 -4.68
N ALA A 169 6.11 -17.03 -3.50
CA ALA A 169 6.42 -15.79 -2.79
C ALA A 169 7.91 -15.68 -2.44
N LEU A 170 8.52 -16.79 -1.97
CA LEU A 170 9.94 -16.85 -1.70
C LEU A 170 10.79 -16.64 -2.97
N ALA A 171 10.41 -17.27 -4.07
CA ALA A 171 11.08 -17.09 -5.37
C ALA A 171 11.01 -15.62 -5.82
N MET A 172 9.86 -14.95 -5.64
CA MET A 172 9.71 -13.54 -5.98
C MET A 172 10.60 -12.64 -5.12
N ILE A 173 10.73 -12.90 -3.82
CA ILE A 173 11.67 -12.17 -2.96
C ILE A 173 13.11 -12.36 -3.43
N LEU A 174 13.50 -13.60 -3.71
CA LEU A 174 14.86 -13.90 -4.19
C LEU A 174 15.16 -13.21 -5.52
N ILE A 175 14.21 -13.20 -6.46
CA ILE A 175 14.33 -12.44 -7.71
C ILE A 175 14.52 -10.96 -7.41
N GLY A 176 13.73 -10.39 -6.52
CA GLY A 176 13.86 -8.99 -6.10
C GLY A 176 15.24 -8.67 -5.51
N LEU A 177 15.72 -9.51 -4.60
CA LEU A 177 17.05 -9.39 -4.01
C LEU A 177 18.15 -9.48 -5.09
N LEU A 178 18.06 -10.43 -6.03
CA LEU A 178 19.03 -10.55 -7.11
C LEU A 178 19.01 -9.34 -8.04
N LEU A 179 17.84 -8.83 -8.41
CA LEU A 179 17.72 -7.63 -9.23
C LEU A 179 18.32 -6.40 -8.54
N SER A 180 18.19 -6.32 -7.21
CA SER A 180 18.77 -5.20 -6.44
C SER A 180 20.30 -5.24 -6.32
N MET A 181 20.91 -6.38 -6.63
CA MET A 181 22.37 -6.56 -6.62
C MET A 181 23.03 -6.21 -7.97
N ILE A 182 22.24 -5.97 -9.01
CA ILE A 182 22.77 -5.56 -10.33
C ILE A 182 23.34 -4.14 -10.21
N GLY A 183 24.53 -3.91 -10.77
CA GLY A 183 25.17 -2.61 -10.78
C GLY A 183 26.54 -2.60 -10.11
N THR A 184 27.03 -1.43 -9.80
CA THR A 184 28.34 -1.25 -9.16
C THR A 184 28.21 -1.37 -7.64
N ASP A 185 28.97 -2.28 -7.05
CA ASP A 185 29.06 -2.41 -5.59
C ASP A 185 29.71 -1.16 -5.00
N ILE A 186 29.00 -0.46 -4.13
CA ILE A 186 29.44 0.81 -3.53
C ILE A 186 30.70 0.64 -2.68
N GLU A 187 30.90 -0.53 -2.05
CA GLU A 187 32.04 -0.76 -1.15
C GLU A 187 33.30 -1.20 -1.90
N THR A 188 33.14 -2.02 -2.96
CA THR A 188 34.28 -2.59 -3.70
C THR A 188 34.55 -1.89 -5.04
N GLY A 189 33.58 -1.12 -5.56
CA GLY A 189 33.66 -0.51 -6.88
C GLY A 189 33.57 -1.51 -8.04
N GLN A 190 33.31 -2.81 -7.78
CA GLN A 190 33.20 -3.81 -8.82
C GLN A 190 31.78 -3.87 -9.38
N THR A 191 31.65 -4.02 -10.70
CA THR A 191 30.37 -4.24 -11.36
C THR A 191 29.89 -5.67 -11.15
N ARG A 192 28.59 -5.83 -10.87
CA ARG A 192 27.93 -7.11 -10.63
C ARG A 192 26.77 -7.29 -11.61
N MET A 193 26.76 -8.42 -12.34
CA MET A 193 25.67 -8.82 -13.25
C MET A 193 25.27 -7.73 -14.25
N THR A 194 26.22 -6.90 -14.69
CA THR A 194 25.97 -5.83 -15.68
C THR A 194 26.05 -6.32 -17.12
N PHE A 195 26.61 -7.52 -17.34
CA PHE A 195 26.75 -8.15 -18.70
C PHE A 195 27.41 -7.20 -19.72
N ASP A 196 28.34 -6.36 -19.28
CA ASP A 196 29.03 -5.32 -20.06
C ASP A 196 28.09 -4.26 -20.65
N ILE A 197 26.84 -4.17 -20.14
CA ILE A 197 25.89 -3.11 -20.48
C ILE A 197 26.16 -1.92 -19.57
N ILE A 198 26.57 -0.78 -20.14
CA ILE A 198 27.02 0.37 -19.39
C ILE A 198 25.87 1.01 -18.57
N GLU A 199 24.66 0.96 -19.11
CA GLU A 199 23.45 1.48 -18.46
C GLU A 199 23.05 0.69 -17.22
N LEU A 200 23.54 -0.56 -17.09
CA LEU A 200 23.31 -1.38 -15.89
C LEU A 200 24.39 -1.14 -14.82
N SER A 201 25.39 -0.31 -15.07
CA SER A 201 26.43 0.02 -14.06
C SER A 201 25.85 0.75 -12.85
N ASP A 202 24.81 1.57 -13.06
CA ASP A 202 24.05 2.24 -11.99
C ASP A 202 22.93 1.36 -11.40
N GLY A 203 22.84 0.10 -11.85
CA GLY A 203 21.83 -0.85 -11.42
C GLY A 203 20.51 -0.75 -12.17
N VAL A 204 19.54 -1.58 -11.76
CA VAL A 204 18.18 -1.53 -12.28
C VAL A 204 17.43 -0.37 -11.63
N GLY A 205 16.89 0.53 -12.45
CA GLY A 205 16.12 1.66 -11.95
C GLY A 205 14.82 1.19 -11.26
N PHE A 206 14.66 1.54 -9.97
CA PHE A 206 13.47 1.19 -9.17
C PHE A 206 12.17 1.57 -9.86
N VAL A 207 12.11 2.78 -10.43
CA VAL A 207 10.90 3.31 -11.08
C VAL A 207 10.55 2.48 -12.31
N GLY A 208 11.54 2.14 -13.16
CA GLY A 208 11.35 1.32 -14.35
C GLY A 208 10.82 -0.08 -14.00
N LEU A 209 11.41 -0.71 -12.97
CA LEU A 209 10.94 -2.01 -12.45
C LEU A 209 9.49 -1.92 -11.97
N ALA A 210 9.18 -0.94 -11.11
CA ALA A 210 7.86 -0.79 -10.52
C ALA A 210 6.79 -0.46 -11.58
N MET A 211 7.07 0.48 -12.49
CA MET A 211 6.16 0.84 -13.58
C MET A 211 5.93 -0.32 -14.55
N GLY A 212 6.99 -1.07 -14.89
CA GLY A 212 6.87 -2.24 -15.73
C GLY A 212 5.98 -3.30 -15.08
N VAL A 213 6.38 -3.74 -13.90
CA VAL A 213 5.75 -4.87 -13.21
C VAL A 213 4.33 -4.57 -12.74
N PHE A 214 4.02 -3.34 -12.37
CA PHE A 214 2.67 -2.98 -11.88
C PHE A 214 1.86 -2.16 -12.88
N GLY A 215 2.49 -1.19 -13.57
CA GLY A 215 1.80 -0.34 -14.53
C GLY A 215 1.50 -1.05 -15.84
N PHE A 216 2.54 -1.48 -16.56
CA PHE A 216 2.39 -2.11 -17.88
C PHE A 216 1.70 -3.47 -17.79
N SER A 217 2.05 -4.29 -16.80
CA SER A 217 1.42 -5.61 -16.62
C SER A 217 -0.07 -5.49 -16.34
N GLU A 218 -0.48 -4.51 -15.54
CA GLU A 218 -1.89 -4.26 -15.22
C GLU A 218 -2.67 -3.79 -16.46
N VAL A 219 -2.06 -2.92 -17.29
CA VAL A 219 -2.65 -2.52 -18.56
C VAL A 219 -2.89 -3.73 -19.46
N MET A 220 -1.90 -4.62 -19.60
CA MET A 220 -2.03 -5.82 -20.43
C MET A 220 -3.11 -6.77 -19.90
N ARG A 221 -3.17 -6.98 -18.59
CA ARG A 221 -4.19 -7.80 -17.94
C ARG A 221 -5.60 -7.27 -18.19
N ASN A 222 -5.78 -5.97 -18.02
CA ASN A 222 -7.10 -5.34 -18.22
C ASN A 222 -7.57 -5.35 -19.69
N LEU A 223 -6.64 -5.46 -20.66
CA LEU A 223 -7.01 -5.61 -22.07
C LEU A 223 -7.54 -7.02 -22.41
N GLU A 224 -7.17 -8.04 -21.64
CA GLU A 224 -7.70 -9.40 -21.82
C GLU A 224 -9.14 -9.55 -21.30
N VAL A 225 -9.49 -8.79 -20.26
CA VAL A 225 -10.80 -8.93 -19.60
C VAL A 225 -11.86 -8.15 -20.37
N LYS A 226 -12.80 -8.86 -20.98
CA LYS A 226 -14.02 -8.27 -21.55
C LYS A 226 -15.08 -8.18 -20.44
N GLU A 227 -15.00 -7.15 -19.62
CA GLU A 227 -16.04 -6.89 -18.62
C GLU A 227 -17.17 -6.03 -19.21
N GLU A 228 -18.37 -6.56 -19.28
CA GLU A 228 -19.58 -5.76 -19.43
C GLU A 228 -19.92 -5.15 -18.06
N ARG A 229 -19.69 -3.87 -17.92
CA ARG A 229 -19.93 -3.11 -16.68
C ARG A 229 -21.40 -2.72 -16.61
N GLU A 230 -22.19 -3.50 -15.89
CA GLU A 230 -23.57 -3.13 -15.59
C GLU A 230 -23.66 -2.35 -14.28
N LEU A 231 -24.05 -1.09 -14.37
CA LEU A 231 -24.37 -0.27 -13.20
C LEU A 231 -25.72 -0.69 -12.64
N VAL A 232 -25.75 -1.18 -11.39
CA VAL A 232 -27.01 -1.55 -10.69
C VAL A 232 -27.91 -0.34 -10.48
N GLN A 233 -27.34 0.83 -10.23
CA GLN A 233 -28.08 2.08 -10.10
C GLN A 233 -27.49 3.20 -10.95
N LYS A 234 -28.29 3.72 -11.91
CA LYS A 234 -27.90 4.87 -12.74
C LYS A 234 -27.89 6.19 -11.97
N LYS A 235 -28.61 6.28 -10.88
CA LYS A 235 -28.71 7.46 -10.00
C LYS A 235 -28.61 7.00 -8.53
N VAL A 236 -27.60 7.47 -7.84
CA VAL A 236 -27.45 7.21 -6.39
C VAL A 236 -28.28 8.23 -5.64
N THR A 237 -29.22 7.74 -4.81
CA THR A 237 -30.08 8.54 -3.93
C THR A 237 -29.89 8.09 -2.49
N GLY A 238 -30.30 8.89 -1.51
CA GLY A 238 -30.27 8.51 -0.10
C GLY A 238 -28.87 8.44 0.48
N LEU A 239 -27.99 9.40 0.15
CA LEU A 239 -26.64 9.52 0.71
C LEU A 239 -26.60 9.81 2.22
N MET A 240 -27.72 10.17 2.85
CA MET A 240 -27.78 10.35 4.29
C MET A 240 -28.21 9.02 4.94
N PRO A 241 -27.33 8.36 5.71
CA PRO A 241 -27.68 7.15 6.45
C PRO A 241 -28.67 7.48 7.57
N THR A 242 -29.58 6.56 7.84
CA THR A 242 -30.52 6.71 8.95
C THR A 242 -29.80 6.63 10.31
N ARG A 243 -30.45 7.13 11.37
CA ARG A 243 -29.91 6.97 12.73
C ARG A 243 -29.75 5.48 13.12
N ALA A 244 -30.59 4.61 12.59
CA ALA A 244 -30.49 3.17 12.77
C ALA A 244 -29.24 2.62 12.08
N ASP A 245 -28.97 3.03 10.83
CA ASP A 245 -27.77 2.64 10.08
C ASP A 245 -26.49 3.06 10.84
N LEU A 246 -26.44 4.31 11.31
CA LEU A 246 -25.31 4.82 12.09
C LEU A 246 -25.10 4.04 13.39
N ARG A 247 -26.19 3.79 14.14
CA ARG A 247 -26.11 3.02 15.39
C ARG A 247 -25.64 1.58 15.17
N GLN A 248 -26.03 1.00 14.08
CA GLN A 248 -25.64 -0.37 13.72
C GLN A 248 -24.22 -0.45 13.21
N ALA A 249 -23.75 0.54 12.40
CA ALA A 249 -22.42 0.59 11.84
C ALA A 249 -21.34 1.00 12.85
N ALA A 250 -21.65 1.89 13.82
CA ALA A 250 -20.66 2.49 14.71
C ALA A 250 -19.77 1.48 15.47
N PRO A 251 -20.29 0.40 16.07
CA PRO A 251 -19.44 -0.59 16.72
C PRO A 251 -18.49 -1.30 15.75
N ALA A 252 -18.95 -1.57 14.50
CA ALA A 252 -18.13 -2.18 13.47
C ALA A 252 -17.02 -1.22 13.00
N VAL A 253 -17.33 0.07 12.86
CA VAL A 253 -16.33 1.12 12.56
C VAL A 253 -15.25 1.15 13.64
N LEU A 254 -15.60 1.14 14.91
CA LEU A 254 -14.63 1.17 16.02
C LEU A 254 -13.73 -0.08 16.01
N ARG A 255 -14.32 -1.27 15.92
CA ARG A 255 -13.55 -2.52 15.87
C ARG A 255 -12.68 -2.62 14.62
N GLY A 256 -13.22 -2.25 13.47
CA GLY A 256 -12.49 -2.18 12.20
C GLY A 256 -11.29 -1.21 12.30
N THR A 257 -11.51 -0.01 12.86
CA THR A 257 -10.43 0.98 13.06
C THR A 257 -9.31 0.43 13.93
N LEU A 258 -9.62 -0.18 15.07
CA LEU A 258 -8.60 -0.75 15.96
C LEU A 258 -7.84 -1.90 15.29
N LEU A 259 -8.57 -2.84 14.67
CA LEU A 259 -7.96 -3.98 14.00
C LEU A 259 -7.09 -3.52 12.83
N GLY A 260 -7.58 -2.60 12.02
CA GLY A 260 -6.84 -2.04 10.90
C GLY A 260 -5.60 -1.30 11.33
N SER A 261 -5.69 -0.51 12.41
CA SER A 261 -4.55 0.22 12.96
C SER A 261 -3.43 -0.71 13.43
N ILE A 262 -3.76 -1.88 13.98
CA ILE A 262 -2.77 -2.89 14.39
C ILE A 262 -2.18 -3.60 13.18
N LEU A 263 -3.04 -4.09 12.27
CA LEU A 263 -2.61 -4.88 11.13
C LEU A 263 -1.86 -4.07 10.09
N GLY A 264 -2.11 -2.77 9.97
CA GLY A 264 -1.40 -1.88 9.05
C GLY A 264 0.08 -1.68 9.40
N ILE A 265 0.45 -1.83 10.68
CA ILE A 265 1.85 -1.75 11.13
C ILE A 265 2.62 -3.02 10.73
N LEU A 266 1.91 -4.15 10.60
CA LEU A 266 2.55 -5.44 10.35
C LEU A 266 3.01 -5.56 8.89
N PRO A 267 4.26 -5.95 8.64
CA PRO A 267 4.73 -6.19 7.29
C PRO A 267 3.91 -7.27 6.56
N GLY A 268 3.60 -7.04 5.29
CA GLY A 268 2.95 -8.01 4.40
C GLY A 268 1.42 -8.07 4.45
N GLY A 269 0.80 -7.76 5.60
CA GLY A 269 -0.66 -7.93 5.78
C GLY A 269 -1.50 -6.76 5.28
N GLY A 270 -1.05 -5.58 5.57
CA GLY A 270 -1.63 -4.32 5.12
C GLY A 270 -3.16 -4.26 5.14
N THR A 271 -3.67 -3.54 4.17
CA THR A 271 -5.10 -3.21 4.02
C THR A 271 -5.99 -4.41 3.73
N ILE A 272 -5.49 -5.38 2.95
CA ILE A 272 -6.26 -6.57 2.55
C ILE A 272 -6.59 -7.42 3.77
N LEU A 273 -5.56 -7.79 4.55
CA LEU A 273 -5.75 -8.60 5.75
C LEU A 273 -6.63 -7.90 6.77
N ALA A 274 -6.49 -6.58 6.90
CA ALA A 274 -7.31 -5.76 7.78
C ALA A 274 -8.80 -5.81 7.40
N ALA A 275 -9.11 -5.65 6.12
CA ALA A 275 -10.48 -5.69 5.61
C ALA A 275 -11.13 -7.08 5.80
N PHE A 276 -10.44 -8.16 5.38
CA PHE A 276 -10.93 -9.53 5.56
C PHE A 276 -11.05 -9.92 7.04
N GLY A 277 -10.07 -9.53 7.85
CA GLY A 277 -10.08 -9.75 9.30
C GLY A 277 -11.26 -9.06 9.98
N ALA A 278 -11.55 -7.80 9.62
CA ALA A 278 -12.68 -7.06 10.13
C ALA A 278 -14.02 -7.69 9.72
N TYR A 279 -14.19 -8.08 8.46
CA TYR A 279 -15.38 -8.78 8.00
C TYR A 279 -15.63 -10.07 8.77
N THR A 280 -14.60 -10.87 8.93
CA THR A 280 -14.68 -12.14 9.66
C THR A 280 -15.01 -11.91 11.15
N LEU A 281 -14.43 -10.88 11.76
CA LEU A 281 -14.70 -10.49 13.14
C LEU A 281 -16.17 -10.06 13.31
N GLU A 282 -16.65 -9.17 12.43
CA GLU A 282 -18.03 -8.69 12.47
C GLU A 282 -19.04 -9.82 12.28
N LYS A 283 -18.79 -10.73 11.32
CA LYS A 283 -19.63 -11.89 11.08
C LYS A 283 -19.68 -12.83 12.29
N LYS A 284 -18.55 -13.02 13.01
CA LYS A 284 -18.50 -13.86 14.22
C LYS A 284 -19.21 -13.23 15.42
N LEU A 285 -19.16 -11.90 15.54
CA LEU A 285 -19.77 -11.15 16.65
C LEU A 285 -21.26 -10.86 16.41
N ALA A 286 -21.75 -11.02 15.19
CA ALA A 286 -23.12 -10.75 14.82
C ALA A 286 -24.08 -11.72 15.51
N LYS A 287 -25.22 -11.20 16.00
CA LYS A 287 -26.31 -12.04 16.53
C LYS A 287 -26.90 -12.97 15.46
N ASP A 288 -26.95 -12.50 14.22
CA ASP A 288 -27.38 -13.25 13.06
C ASP A 288 -26.32 -13.17 11.95
N PRO A 289 -25.39 -14.14 11.88
CA PRO A 289 -24.35 -14.21 10.84
C PRO A 289 -24.89 -14.43 9.42
N SER A 290 -26.14 -14.91 9.27
CA SER A 290 -26.71 -15.20 7.95
C SER A 290 -27.04 -13.96 7.12
N ARG A 291 -27.03 -12.77 7.76
CA ARG A 291 -27.22 -11.48 7.07
C ARG A 291 -25.99 -11.08 6.26
N PHE A 292 -24.80 -11.56 6.62
CA PHE A 292 -23.56 -11.28 5.89
C PHE A 292 -23.56 -11.97 4.53
N GLY A 293 -23.18 -11.20 3.51
CA GLY A 293 -23.34 -11.58 2.10
C GLY A 293 -24.73 -11.28 1.53
N ARG A 294 -25.62 -10.66 2.32
CA ARG A 294 -26.99 -10.28 1.93
C ARG A 294 -27.32 -8.81 2.17
N GLY A 295 -26.32 -7.99 2.38
CA GLY A 295 -26.45 -6.54 2.61
C GLY A 295 -26.39 -6.12 4.09
N ALA A 296 -25.57 -6.79 4.89
CA ALA A 296 -25.27 -6.39 6.26
C ALA A 296 -24.42 -5.12 6.24
N ILE A 297 -24.89 -4.05 6.88
CA ILE A 297 -24.18 -2.76 6.91
C ILE A 297 -22.84 -2.84 7.67
N GLU A 298 -22.75 -3.72 8.66
CA GLU A 298 -21.52 -4.02 9.40
C GLU A 298 -20.46 -4.66 8.51
N GLY A 299 -20.92 -5.44 7.48
CA GLY A 299 -20.04 -6.04 6.47
C GLY A 299 -19.44 -5.03 5.48
N VAL A 300 -19.94 -3.79 5.49
CA VAL A 300 -19.32 -2.64 4.80
C VAL A 300 -18.52 -1.80 5.78
N ALA A 301 -19.11 -1.43 6.91
CA ALA A 301 -18.55 -0.50 7.87
C ALA A 301 -17.23 -0.97 8.48
N GLY A 302 -17.16 -2.23 8.92
CA GLY A 302 -15.96 -2.82 9.53
C GLY A 302 -14.78 -2.90 8.57
N PRO A 303 -14.92 -3.57 7.42
CA PRO A 303 -13.86 -3.70 6.42
C PRO A 303 -13.33 -2.37 5.90
N GLU A 304 -14.21 -1.42 5.57
CA GLU A 304 -13.81 -0.12 5.05
C GLU A 304 -13.03 0.70 6.09
N SER A 305 -13.48 0.68 7.33
CA SER A 305 -12.76 1.33 8.44
C SER A 305 -11.40 0.65 8.68
N ALA A 306 -11.33 -0.67 8.62
CA ALA A 306 -10.08 -1.40 8.79
C ALA A 306 -9.09 -1.14 7.66
N ASN A 307 -9.57 -1.11 6.41
CA ASN A 307 -8.80 -0.79 5.23
C ASN A 307 -8.14 0.60 5.36
N ASN A 308 -8.93 1.62 5.67
CA ASN A 308 -8.45 2.99 5.77
C ASN A 308 -7.56 3.23 7.00
N ALA A 309 -7.85 2.59 8.13
CA ALA A 309 -6.96 2.63 9.28
C ALA A 309 -5.60 1.99 8.96
N ALA A 310 -5.59 0.83 8.30
CA ALA A 310 -4.36 0.13 7.94
C ALA A 310 -3.52 0.92 6.92
N SER A 311 -4.16 1.60 5.97
CA SER A 311 -3.44 2.43 5.00
C SER A 311 -2.69 3.58 5.68
N GLN A 312 -3.27 4.19 6.71
CA GLN A 312 -2.62 5.26 7.47
C GLN A 312 -1.50 4.72 8.36
N THR A 313 -1.77 3.67 9.15
CA THR A 313 -0.76 3.15 10.09
C THR A 313 0.42 2.45 9.40
N SER A 314 0.29 2.09 8.13
CA SER A 314 1.42 1.56 7.33
C SER A 314 2.57 2.58 7.16
N PHE A 315 2.33 3.86 7.36
CA PHE A 315 3.37 4.88 7.42
C PHE A 315 4.24 4.81 8.69
N ILE A 316 3.77 4.17 9.76
CA ILE A 316 4.53 4.05 11.01
C ILE A 316 5.87 3.33 10.77
N PRO A 317 5.90 2.05 10.32
CA PRO A 317 7.18 1.37 10.12
C PRO A 317 8.03 2.01 9.02
N LEU A 318 7.42 2.59 8.00
CA LEU A 318 8.15 3.33 6.96
C LEU A 318 8.93 4.52 7.54
N LEU A 319 8.25 5.39 8.29
CA LEU A 319 8.84 6.64 8.77
C LEU A 319 9.75 6.43 10.00
N THR A 320 9.49 5.40 10.82
CA THR A 320 10.22 5.19 12.07
C THR A 320 11.33 4.15 11.94
N LEU A 321 11.14 3.10 11.14
CA LEU A 321 12.08 1.99 10.98
C LEU A 321 12.71 1.96 9.58
N GLY A 322 12.14 2.67 8.60
CA GLY A 322 12.58 2.62 7.21
C GLY A 322 12.18 1.35 6.46
N ILE A 323 11.24 0.59 7.01
CA ILE A 323 10.80 -0.67 6.44
C ILE A 323 9.39 -0.53 5.86
N PRO A 324 9.21 -0.75 4.55
CA PRO A 324 7.90 -0.71 3.94
C PRO A 324 7.09 -1.96 4.33
N PRO A 325 5.91 -1.81 4.97
CA PRO A 325 5.08 -2.96 5.34
C PRO A 325 4.29 -3.54 4.15
N ASN A 326 4.21 -2.86 3.04
CA ASN A 326 3.51 -3.31 1.83
C ASN A 326 4.12 -2.69 0.57
N ALA A 327 3.68 -3.16 -0.60
CA ALA A 327 4.22 -2.70 -1.88
C ALA A 327 4.00 -1.21 -2.15
N VAL A 328 2.90 -0.61 -1.69
CA VAL A 328 2.67 0.84 -1.82
C VAL A 328 3.70 1.63 -1.00
N MET A 329 3.97 1.17 0.23
CA MET A 329 5.00 1.78 1.06
C MET A 329 6.42 1.57 0.48
N ALA A 330 6.65 0.48 -0.27
CA ALA A 330 7.90 0.30 -1.00
C ALA A 330 8.06 1.36 -2.11
N LEU A 331 6.97 1.71 -2.81
CA LEU A 331 7.00 2.85 -3.75
C LEU A 331 7.25 4.18 -3.05
N MET A 332 6.73 4.36 -1.83
CA MET A 332 7.05 5.55 -1.01
C MET A 332 8.52 5.62 -0.62
N VAL A 333 9.16 4.46 -0.31
CA VAL A 333 10.63 4.40 -0.14
C VAL A 333 11.33 4.87 -1.40
N GLY A 334 10.89 4.40 -2.58
CA GLY A 334 11.43 4.85 -3.86
C GLY A 334 11.30 6.36 -4.07
N ALA A 335 10.13 6.94 -3.74
CA ALA A 335 9.92 8.38 -3.78
C ALA A 335 10.87 9.13 -2.85
N MET A 336 11.04 8.65 -1.60
CA MET A 336 12.00 9.23 -0.65
C MET A 336 13.43 9.17 -1.18
N THR A 337 13.83 8.03 -1.75
CA THR A 337 15.19 7.82 -2.31
C THR A 337 15.45 8.74 -3.50
N ILE A 338 14.49 8.95 -4.40
CA ILE A 338 14.59 9.92 -5.52
C ILE A 338 14.90 11.33 -5.00
N HIS A 339 14.36 11.68 -3.84
CA HIS A 339 14.61 12.96 -3.19
C HIS A 339 15.83 12.96 -2.25
N GLY A 340 16.67 11.91 -2.27
CA GLY A 340 17.86 11.78 -1.41
C GLY A 340 17.53 11.61 0.07
N ILE A 341 16.31 11.16 0.40
CA ILE A 341 15.85 10.96 1.78
C ILE A 341 15.96 9.48 2.12
N VAL A 342 16.77 9.17 3.12
CA VAL A 342 16.89 7.82 3.67
C VAL A 342 15.70 7.57 4.63
N PRO A 343 14.80 6.61 4.32
CA PRO A 343 13.69 6.29 5.22
C PRO A 343 14.19 5.73 6.54
N GLY A 344 13.41 5.95 7.61
CA GLY A 344 13.77 5.44 8.94
C GLY A 344 13.88 6.52 10.01
N PRO A 345 14.50 6.21 11.17
CA PRO A 345 14.43 7.06 12.35
C PRO A 345 15.05 8.45 12.19
N GLN A 346 15.93 8.61 11.20
CA GLN A 346 16.53 9.91 10.91
C GLN A 346 15.58 10.90 10.24
N VAL A 347 14.48 10.43 9.63
CA VAL A 347 13.49 11.30 8.96
C VAL A 347 12.88 12.26 9.97
N MET A 348 12.52 11.77 11.16
CA MET A 348 11.91 12.61 12.20
C MET A 348 12.85 13.72 12.69
N THR A 349 14.16 13.46 12.74
CA THR A 349 15.15 14.40 13.30
C THR A 349 15.77 15.32 12.24
N LYS A 350 16.08 14.78 11.05
CA LYS A 350 16.74 15.54 9.97
C LYS A 350 15.76 16.21 9.01
N GLN A 351 14.52 15.70 8.93
CA GLN A 351 13.47 16.17 8.01
C GLN A 351 12.13 16.33 8.76
N PRO A 352 12.07 17.14 9.83
CA PRO A 352 10.84 17.28 10.66
C PRO A 352 9.65 17.81 9.85
N ASP A 353 9.89 18.68 8.87
CA ASP A 353 8.87 19.20 7.95
C ASP A 353 8.20 18.08 7.18
N LEU A 354 9.00 17.12 6.69
CA LEU A 354 8.47 15.96 5.97
C LEU A 354 7.69 15.04 6.92
N PHE A 355 8.26 14.70 8.06
CA PHE A 355 7.63 13.78 9.01
C PHE A 355 6.29 14.32 9.52
N TRP A 356 6.29 15.52 10.09
CA TRP A 356 5.11 16.11 10.69
C TRP A 356 4.15 16.70 9.66
N GLY A 357 4.67 17.26 8.56
CA GLY A 357 3.86 17.74 7.45
C GLY A 357 3.08 16.62 6.77
N LEU A 358 3.69 15.46 6.54
CA LEU A 358 3.01 14.29 6.00
C LEU A 358 1.90 13.81 6.94
N ILE A 359 2.18 13.68 8.25
CA ILE A 359 1.18 13.26 9.24
C ILE A 359 0.01 14.25 9.29
N ALA A 360 0.27 15.55 9.34
CA ALA A 360 -0.77 16.57 9.35
C ALA A 360 -1.61 16.55 8.05
N SER A 361 -0.97 16.30 6.90
CA SER A 361 -1.67 16.20 5.62
C SER A 361 -2.67 15.05 5.56
N MET A 362 -2.48 14.00 6.35
CA MET A 362 -3.42 12.87 6.40
C MET A 362 -4.80 13.30 6.90
N TRP A 363 -4.89 14.17 7.91
CA TRP A 363 -6.20 14.72 8.35
C TRP A 363 -6.82 15.61 7.28
N ILE A 364 -6.02 16.47 6.65
CA ILE A 364 -6.47 17.37 5.57
C ILE A 364 -6.99 16.53 4.40
N GLY A 365 -6.22 15.52 3.97
CA GLY A 365 -6.58 14.63 2.88
C GLY A 365 -7.82 13.80 3.18
N ASN A 366 -7.95 13.23 4.39
CA ASN A 366 -9.14 12.50 4.78
C ASN A 366 -10.41 13.39 4.74
N LEU A 367 -10.32 14.65 5.18
CA LEU A 367 -11.42 15.61 5.08
C LEU A 367 -11.77 15.89 3.61
N MET A 368 -10.76 16.14 2.76
CA MET A 368 -10.96 16.33 1.32
C MET A 368 -11.65 15.13 0.69
N LEU A 369 -11.28 13.90 1.07
CA LEU A 369 -11.86 12.69 0.52
C LEU A 369 -13.34 12.51 0.84
N VAL A 370 -13.79 12.90 2.03
CA VAL A 370 -15.23 12.90 2.33
C VAL A 370 -15.98 13.86 1.39
N VAL A 371 -15.44 15.08 1.20
CA VAL A 371 -16.02 16.08 0.29
C VAL A 371 -15.98 15.62 -1.16
N ILE A 372 -14.93 14.94 -1.58
CA ILE A 372 -14.77 14.45 -2.96
C ILE A 372 -15.69 13.23 -3.21
N ASN A 373 -15.81 12.31 -2.25
CA ASN A 373 -16.50 11.04 -2.49
C ASN A 373 -18.02 11.12 -2.28
N LEU A 374 -18.51 11.83 -1.27
CA LEU A 374 -19.96 11.89 -0.99
C LEU A 374 -20.70 12.87 -1.91
N PRO A 375 -20.43 14.19 -1.90
CA PRO A 375 -21.17 15.12 -2.77
C PRO A 375 -20.96 14.88 -4.25
N LEU A 376 -19.74 14.44 -4.65
CA LEU A 376 -19.38 14.25 -6.06
C LEU A 376 -19.63 12.82 -6.56
N VAL A 377 -20.32 11.97 -5.82
CA VAL A 377 -20.61 10.58 -6.22
C VAL A 377 -21.22 10.48 -7.63
N GLY A 378 -22.05 11.44 -8.00
CA GLY A 378 -22.65 11.49 -9.35
C GLY A 378 -21.62 11.67 -10.46
N LEU A 379 -20.49 12.32 -10.21
CA LEU A 379 -19.36 12.44 -11.13
C LEU A 379 -18.66 11.08 -11.30
N TRP A 380 -18.39 10.42 -10.19
CA TRP A 380 -17.73 9.10 -10.17
C TRP A 380 -18.58 8.04 -10.88
N VAL A 381 -19.90 8.04 -10.68
CA VAL A 381 -20.84 7.15 -11.43
C VAL A 381 -20.77 7.38 -12.94
N ARG A 382 -20.60 8.62 -13.41
CA ARG A 382 -20.40 8.90 -14.84
C ARG A 382 -19.07 8.39 -15.36
N LEU A 383 -18.02 8.50 -14.54
CA LEU A 383 -16.67 8.05 -14.88
C LEU A 383 -16.60 6.53 -15.07
N LEU A 384 -17.38 5.75 -14.30
CA LEU A 384 -17.49 4.30 -14.46
C LEU A 384 -17.94 3.87 -15.87
N ARG A 385 -18.52 4.75 -16.66
CA ARG A 385 -18.94 4.49 -18.04
C ARG A 385 -17.85 4.71 -19.09
N VAL A 386 -16.71 5.29 -18.68
CA VAL A 386 -15.60 5.53 -19.62
C VAL A 386 -14.97 4.19 -20.01
N PRO A 387 -14.92 3.86 -21.31
CA PRO A 387 -14.35 2.60 -21.75
C PRO A 387 -12.83 2.58 -21.53
N TYR A 388 -12.33 1.50 -20.98
CA TYR A 388 -10.89 1.35 -20.70
C TYR A 388 -10.00 1.53 -21.94
N ARG A 389 -10.53 1.25 -23.13
CA ARG A 389 -9.84 1.43 -24.42
C ARG A 389 -9.30 2.85 -24.65
N LEU A 390 -9.91 3.85 -24.04
CA LEU A 390 -9.46 5.24 -24.15
C LEU A 390 -8.37 5.58 -23.14
N LEU A 391 -8.33 4.89 -22.02
CA LEU A 391 -7.42 5.17 -20.90
C LEU A 391 -6.04 4.55 -21.10
N TYR A 392 -5.98 3.28 -21.55
CA TYR A 392 -4.71 2.54 -21.57
C TYR A 392 -3.62 3.13 -22.49
N PRO A 393 -3.94 3.68 -23.71
CA PRO A 393 -2.88 4.25 -24.52
C PRO A 393 -2.24 5.49 -23.86
N MET A 394 -3.10 6.33 -23.24
CA MET A 394 -2.62 7.51 -22.51
C MET A 394 -1.73 7.10 -21.34
N ILE A 395 -2.13 6.09 -20.57
CA ILE A 395 -1.36 5.54 -19.45
C ILE A 395 0.04 5.09 -19.93
N LEU A 396 0.10 4.30 -21.00
CA LEU A 396 1.37 3.79 -21.53
C LEU A 396 2.29 4.92 -22.01
N VAL A 397 1.73 5.92 -22.72
CA VAL A 397 2.51 7.09 -23.18
C VAL A 397 3.06 7.87 -21.98
N PHE A 398 2.24 8.16 -20.97
CA PHE A 398 2.70 8.85 -19.77
C PHE A 398 3.76 8.06 -19.00
N CYS A 399 3.62 6.74 -18.93
CA CYS A 399 4.63 5.86 -18.33
C CYS A 399 5.97 5.96 -19.06
N CYS A 400 5.95 5.86 -20.41
CA CYS A 400 7.17 5.97 -21.20
C CYS A 400 7.85 7.34 -21.05
N ILE A 401 7.07 8.42 -21.11
CA ILE A 401 7.59 9.78 -20.90
C ILE A 401 8.15 9.92 -19.48
N GLY A 402 7.45 9.40 -18.48
CA GLY A 402 7.87 9.47 -17.08
C GLY A 402 9.20 8.77 -16.84
N VAL A 403 9.35 7.51 -17.29
CA VAL A 403 10.61 6.77 -17.14
C VAL A 403 11.75 7.45 -17.90
N TYR A 404 11.50 7.87 -19.14
CA TYR A 404 12.49 8.57 -19.94
C TYR A 404 13.00 9.86 -19.25
N SER A 405 12.10 10.62 -18.63
CA SER A 405 12.42 11.90 -17.98
C SER A 405 13.33 11.79 -16.75
N LEU A 406 13.48 10.59 -16.17
CA LEU A 406 14.35 10.39 -14.99
C LEU A 406 15.82 10.42 -15.36
N ASN A 407 16.22 9.63 -16.35
CA ASN A 407 17.61 9.44 -16.72
C ASN A 407 17.92 9.87 -18.17
N ASN A 408 16.91 10.31 -18.92
CA ASN A 408 16.99 10.68 -20.34
C ASN A 408 17.57 9.55 -21.23
N THR A 409 17.31 8.26 -20.84
CA THR A 409 17.81 7.10 -21.58
C THR A 409 16.65 6.29 -22.18
N PRO A 410 16.71 5.93 -23.48
CA PRO A 410 15.75 4.99 -24.08
C PRO A 410 15.85 3.59 -23.47
N PHE A 411 17.02 3.22 -22.93
CA PHE A 411 17.26 1.93 -22.28
C PHE A 411 16.26 1.67 -21.15
N ASP A 412 16.02 2.66 -20.28
CA ASP A 412 15.09 2.53 -19.16
C ASP A 412 13.65 2.27 -19.63
N VAL A 413 13.24 2.88 -20.74
CA VAL A 413 11.91 2.64 -21.34
C VAL A 413 11.80 1.19 -21.86
N VAL A 414 12.83 0.71 -22.55
CA VAL A 414 12.87 -0.67 -23.05
C VAL A 414 12.88 -1.66 -21.88
N LEU A 415 13.70 -1.39 -20.85
CA LEU A 415 13.77 -2.23 -19.66
C LEU A 415 12.42 -2.26 -18.92
N THR A 416 11.73 -1.13 -18.82
CA THR A 416 10.37 -1.04 -18.27
C THR A 416 9.37 -1.88 -19.06
N ALA A 417 9.44 -1.86 -20.39
CA ALA A 417 8.59 -2.70 -21.23
C ALA A 417 8.88 -4.20 -21.04
N ILE A 418 10.15 -4.58 -20.91
CA ILE A 418 10.56 -5.97 -20.58
C ILE A 418 9.97 -6.38 -19.22
N PHE A 419 10.13 -5.55 -18.19
CA PHE A 419 9.54 -5.82 -16.88
C PHE A 419 8.02 -5.88 -16.93
N GLY A 420 7.38 -5.12 -17.82
CA GLY A 420 5.95 -5.21 -18.08
C GLY A 420 5.51 -6.57 -18.60
N LEU A 421 6.22 -7.08 -19.61
CA LEU A 421 5.96 -8.42 -20.16
C LEU A 421 6.23 -9.53 -19.13
N VAL A 422 7.35 -9.42 -18.42
CA VAL A 422 7.69 -10.36 -17.34
C VAL A 422 6.66 -10.31 -16.22
N GLY A 423 6.26 -9.12 -15.77
CA GLY A 423 5.24 -8.94 -14.73
C GLY A 423 3.89 -9.54 -15.13
N TYR A 424 3.45 -9.28 -16.36
CA TYR A 424 2.25 -9.88 -16.91
C TYR A 424 2.32 -11.41 -16.92
N TRP A 425 3.44 -12.00 -17.39
CA TRP A 425 3.64 -13.44 -17.39
C TRP A 425 3.63 -14.02 -15.97
N LEU A 426 4.30 -13.36 -15.02
CA LEU A 426 4.32 -13.76 -13.60
C LEU A 426 2.92 -13.79 -13.00
N ILE A 427 2.13 -12.73 -13.20
CA ILE A 427 0.76 -12.64 -12.69
C ILE A 427 -0.11 -13.74 -13.30
N LYS A 428 0.03 -14.02 -14.60
CA LYS A 428 -0.72 -15.07 -15.29
C LYS A 428 -0.42 -16.47 -14.76
N HIS A 429 0.74 -16.66 -14.12
CA HIS A 429 1.15 -17.93 -13.49
C HIS A 429 1.01 -17.88 -11.96
N ASP A 430 0.16 -17.00 -11.41
CA ASP A 430 -0.10 -16.83 -9.98
C ASP A 430 1.15 -16.50 -9.14
N PHE A 431 2.11 -15.78 -9.72
CA PHE A 431 3.18 -15.16 -8.95
C PHE A 431 2.77 -13.74 -8.57
N GLU A 432 2.75 -13.43 -7.30
CA GLU A 432 2.45 -12.08 -6.80
C GLU A 432 3.70 -11.19 -6.90
N PRO A 433 3.68 -10.06 -7.64
CA PRO A 433 4.86 -9.21 -7.80
C PRO A 433 5.26 -8.40 -6.56
N ALA A 434 4.34 -8.19 -5.60
CA ALA A 434 4.61 -7.37 -4.43
C ALA A 434 5.80 -7.85 -3.58
N PRO A 435 5.98 -9.17 -3.29
CA PRO A 435 7.17 -9.67 -2.60
C PRO A 435 8.48 -9.39 -3.35
N MET A 436 8.47 -9.39 -4.69
CA MET A 436 9.65 -9.06 -5.49
C MET A 436 10.05 -7.60 -5.29
N LEU A 437 9.10 -6.68 -5.31
CA LEU A 437 9.36 -5.26 -5.07
C LEU A 437 9.93 -5.02 -3.67
N LEU A 438 9.40 -5.70 -2.65
CA LEU A 438 9.92 -5.62 -1.29
C LEU A 438 11.35 -6.16 -1.20
N GLY A 439 11.64 -7.29 -1.84
CA GLY A 439 12.99 -7.84 -1.95
C GLY A 439 13.95 -6.86 -2.62
N PHE A 440 13.52 -6.24 -3.72
CA PHE A 440 14.31 -5.24 -4.44
C PHE A 440 14.63 -4.01 -3.57
N VAL A 441 13.64 -3.45 -2.87
CA VAL A 441 13.82 -2.25 -2.03
C VAL A 441 14.63 -2.55 -0.77
N LEU A 442 14.41 -3.70 -0.14
CA LEU A 442 15.12 -4.06 1.09
C LEU A 442 16.52 -4.65 0.82
N GLY A 443 16.78 -5.12 -0.40
CA GLY A 443 18.04 -5.79 -0.77
C GLY A 443 19.29 -4.98 -0.43
N PRO A 444 19.44 -3.75 -0.92
CA PRO A 444 20.62 -2.91 -0.63
C PRO A 444 20.78 -2.63 0.86
N LEU A 445 19.68 -2.33 1.56
CA LEU A 445 19.70 -2.08 3.00
C LEU A 445 20.07 -3.34 3.79
N MET A 446 19.59 -4.50 3.35
CA MET A 446 19.91 -5.79 3.94
C MET A 446 21.38 -6.14 3.76
N GLU A 447 21.92 -5.96 2.56
CA GLU A 447 23.33 -6.20 2.24
C GLU A 447 24.24 -5.28 3.07
N GLU A 448 23.95 -3.99 3.10
CA GLU A 448 24.70 -3.01 3.89
C GLU A 448 24.72 -3.37 5.38
N ASN A 449 23.57 -3.67 5.97
CA ASN A 449 23.49 -3.99 7.38
C ASN A 449 24.12 -5.37 7.71
N LEU A 450 24.01 -6.36 6.80
CA LEU A 450 24.69 -7.63 6.93
C LEU A 450 26.22 -7.45 6.97
N ARG A 451 26.77 -6.70 6.01
CA ARG A 451 28.21 -6.44 5.92
C ARG A 451 28.71 -5.69 7.16
N ARG A 452 28.01 -4.62 7.56
CA ARG A 452 28.36 -3.84 8.76
C ARG A 452 28.29 -4.71 10.03
N ALA A 453 27.26 -5.56 10.18
CA ALA A 453 27.14 -6.46 11.32
C ALA A 453 28.31 -7.48 11.37
N MET A 454 28.65 -8.06 10.23
CA MET A 454 29.74 -9.02 10.11
C MET A 454 31.10 -8.37 10.35
N LEU A 455 31.33 -7.15 9.86
CA LEU A 455 32.56 -6.40 10.13
C LEU A 455 32.71 -6.09 11.62
N LEU A 456 31.67 -5.62 12.30
CA LEU A 456 31.68 -5.32 13.73
C LEU A 456 31.88 -6.59 14.57
N ALA A 457 31.34 -7.71 14.12
CA ALA A 457 31.49 -9.02 14.76
C ALA A 457 32.77 -9.78 14.32
N ARG A 458 33.66 -9.17 13.55
CA ARG A 458 34.91 -9.78 13.06
C ARG A 458 34.69 -11.11 12.31
N GLY A 459 33.59 -11.23 11.57
CA GLY A 459 33.21 -12.41 10.81
C GLY A 459 32.39 -13.45 11.59
N ASP A 460 32.06 -13.18 12.85
CA ASP A 460 31.24 -14.10 13.65
C ASP A 460 29.74 -13.91 13.38
N ALA A 461 29.15 -14.85 12.62
CA ALA A 461 27.72 -14.83 12.29
C ALA A 461 26.81 -15.14 13.49
N THR A 462 27.35 -15.60 14.61
CA THR A 462 26.54 -15.83 15.82
C THR A 462 25.96 -14.53 16.39
N VAL A 463 26.47 -13.37 15.97
CA VAL A 463 26.00 -12.03 16.37
C VAL A 463 24.48 -11.86 16.18
N PHE A 464 23.89 -12.48 15.17
CA PHE A 464 22.45 -12.42 14.91
C PHE A 464 21.62 -13.18 15.96
N PHE A 465 22.22 -14.10 16.70
CA PHE A 465 21.58 -14.90 17.75
C PHE A 465 22.07 -14.58 19.16
N THR A 466 23.18 -13.87 19.31
CA THR A 466 23.73 -13.48 20.61
C THR A 466 23.24 -12.11 21.09
N ARG A 467 22.89 -11.21 20.16
CA ARG A 467 22.30 -9.91 20.50
C ARG A 467 20.79 -10.08 20.77
N PRO A 468 20.27 -9.65 21.94
CA PRO A 468 18.92 -10.03 22.37
C PRO A 468 17.81 -9.64 21.41
N ILE A 469 17.82 -8.40 20.89
CA ILE A 469 16.80 -7.91 19.96
C ILE A 469 16.89 -8.66 18.62
N SER A 470 18.09 -8.77 18.06
CA SER A 470 18.35 -9.50 16.82
C SER A 470 17.94 -10.97 16.93
N ALA A 471 18.32 -11.64 18.02
CA ALA A 471 17.93 -13.03 18.29
C ALA A 471 16.41 -13.21 18.36
N GLY A 472 15.72 -12.32 19.07
CA GLY A 472 14.25 -12.34 19.13
C GLY A 472 13.60 -12.21 17.76
N LEU A 473 14.09 -11.28 16.91
CA LEU A 473 13.60 -11.07 15.54
C LEU A 473 13.89 -12.30 14.64
N MET A 474 15.07 -12.88 14.72
CA MET A 474 15.45 -14.08 13.95
C MET A 474 14.63 -15.31 14.36
N VAL A 475 14.48 -15.55 15.67
CA VAL A 475 13.64 -16.65 16.17
C VAL A 475 12.19 -16.48 15.72
N LEU A 476 11.65 -15.27 15.82
CA LEU A 476 10.29 -14.99 15.33
C LEU A 476 10.17 -15.24 13.83
N SER A 477 11.18 -14.84 13.04
CA SER A 477 11.21 -15.09 11.59
C SER A 477 11.18 -16.58 11.26
N ILE A 478 12.01 -17.37 11.94
CA ILE A 478 12.07 -18.82 11.77
C ILE A 478 10.72 -19.47 12.15
N LEU A 479 10.15 -19.08 13.28
CA LEU A 479 8.85 -19.61 13.73
C LEU A 479 7.73 -19.29 12.72
N LEU A 480 7.67 -18.07 12.22
CA LEU A 480 6.69 -17.68 11.22
C LEU A 480 6.86 -18.46 9.91
N LEU A 481 8.09 -18.69 9.48
CA LEU A 481 8.35 -19.47 8.27
C LEU A 481 7.93 -20.94 8.44
N ILE A 482 8.24 -21.54 9.60
CA ILE A 482 7.80 -22.91 9.93
C ILE A 482 6.27 -22.98 9.92
N VAL A 483 5.60 -22.02 10.57
CA VAL A 483 4.13 -21.93 10.62
C VAL A 483 3.54 -21.81 9.21
N ALA A 484 4.15 -21.00 8.32
CA ALA A 484 3.69 -20.82 6.96
C ALA A 484 3.76 -22.09 6.09
N VAL A 485 4.71 -22.97 6.38
CA VAL A 485 4.92 -24.24 5.64
C VAL A 485 4.01 -25.37 6.15
N LEU A 486 3.46 -25.27 7.36
CA LEU A 486 2.63 -26.32 7.95
C LEU A 486 1.33 -26.55 7.14
N PRO A 487 1.02 -27.82 6.74
CA PRO A 487 -0.13 -28.13 5.85
C PRO A 487 -1.50 -27.69 6.39
N MET A 488 -1.66 -27.67 7.72
CA MET A 488 -2.90 -27.31 8.39
C MET A 488 -3.25 -25.83 8.24
N ILE A 489 -2.22 -24.96 8.16
CA ILE A 489 -2.39 -23.52 8.00
C ILE A 489 -2.53 -23.16 6.52
N ARG A 490 -1.85 -23.91 5.64
CA ARG A 490 -1.99 -23.77 4.18
C ARG A 490 -3.44 -23.92 3.73
N LYS A 491 -4.19 -24.96 4.18
CA LYS A 491 -5.60 -25.12 3.89
C LYS A 491 -6.48 -23.98 4.38
N LYS A 492 -6.21 -23.42 5.57
CA LYS A 492 -6.95 -22.27 6.11
C LYS A 492 -6.66 -20.98 5.35
N ARG A 493 -5.40 -20.79 4.92
CA ARG A 493 -4.99 -19.64 4.13
C ARG A 493 -5.65 -19.62 2.76
N ASP A 494 -5.66 -20.76 2.05
CA ASP A 494 -6.29 -20.90 0.75
C ASP A 494 -7.80 -20.61 0.81
N VAL A 495 -8.48 -20.94 1.93
CA VAL A 495 -9.90 -20.61 2.15
C VAL A 495 -10.14 -19.11 2.41
N VAL A 496 -9.18 -18.43 3.06
CA VAL A 496 -9.32 -16.99 3.37
C VAL A 496 -9.07 -16.12 2.14
N PHE A 497 -8.25 -16.58 1.19
CA PHE A 497 -7.87 -15.83 -0.01
C PHE A 497 -8.57 -16.31 -1.30
N VAL A 498 -9.46 -17.31 -1.22
CA VAL A 498 -10.31 -17.67 -2.37
C VAL A 498 -11.31 -16.55 -2.59
N GLU A 499 -11.15 -15.84 -3.70
CA GLU A 499 -12.16 -14.94 -4.22
C GLU A 499 -13.46 -15.77 -4.41
N PRO A 500 -14.62 -15.29 -3.93
CA PRO A 500 -15.85 -15.95 -4.27
C PRO A 500 -15.98 -15.93 -5.79
N THR A 501 -15.99 -17.12 -6.39
CA THR A 501 -16.33 -17.27 -7.82
C THR A 501 -17.67 -16.56 -8.10
N PRO A 502 -17.78 -15.84 -9.20
CA PRO A 502 -18.92 -14.99 -9.54
C PRO A 502 -20.26 -15.75 -9.60
#